data_157d41b363ebfec5a4b837ef52e84b2e
#
_entry.id   157d41b363ebfec5a4b837ef52e84b2e
#
_cell.length_a   1.000
_cell.length_b   1.000
_cell.length_c   1.000
_cell.angle_alpha   90.00
_cell.angle_beta   90.00
_cell.angle_gamma   90.00
#
_symmetry.space_group_name_H-M   'P 1'
#
loop_
_entity.id
_entity.type
_entity.pdbx_description
1 polymer ?
#
loop_
_entity_poly.entity_id
_entity_poly.type
_entity_poly.pdbx_seq_one_letter_code
_entity_poly.pdbx_strand_id
1 'polypeptide(L)'
;MYLDYFPAGFLTSFLLCLGLIFLDKQAAESGDVNLRPTPQTLHQKSISRFGGVAVILSMTLVLLMAGYGWNNSLYFQAGILTMPAFLIGFMDDFKFDIKPMIRLVFLLPVPIAYFYYFDLRVVNLDLGVIDNFLEFEPLALFFLCFAIIGMINAFNLIDGINGQLVSYLISILLALNICLLYTSPSPRD
;
A
#
# COMPACT_ATOMS: atom_id res chain seq x y z
N MET A 1 -7.13 -15.22 17.44
CA MET A 1 -5.86 -14.52 17.64
C MET A 1 -5.70 -13.28 16.76
N TYR A 2 -5.88 -13.31 15.43
CA TYR A 2 -5.79 -12.08 14.59
C TYR A 2 -6.98 -11.14 14.73
N LEU A 3 -8.17 -11.65 15.00
CA LEU A 3 -9.40 -10.87 15.19
C LEU A 3 -9.37 -9.99 16.44
N ASP A 4 -8.55 -10.33 17.43
CA ASP A 4 -8.46 -9.62 18.70
C ASP A 4 -7.78 -8.25 18.56
N TYR A 5 -6.90 -8.11 17.57
CA TYR A 5 -6.17 -6.86 17.29
C TYR A 5 -6.87 -5.96 16.26
N PHE A 6 -7.89 -6.47 15.57
CA PHE A 6 -8.64 -5.69 14.58
C PHE A 6 -9.28 -4.42 15.16
N PRO A 7 -9.99 -4.49 16.32
CA PRO A 7 -10.57 -3.28 16.92
C PRO A 7 -9.50 -2.28 17.32
N ALA A 8 -8.37 -2.74 17.85
CA ALA A 8 -7.25 -1.88 18.23
C ALA A 8 -6.64 -1.18 17.00
N GLY A 9 -6.43 -1.90 15.91
CA GLY A 9 -5.93 -1.33 14.65
C GLY A 9 -6.87 -0.31 14.04
N PHE A 10 -8.16 -0.62 14.02
CA PHE A 10 -9.18 0.31 13.53
C PHE A 10 -9.23 1.58 14.38
N LEU A 11 -9.30 1.44 15.71
CA LEU A 11 -9.38 2.56 16.62
C LEU A 11 -8.13 3.46 16.56
N THR A 12 -6.95 2.87 16.56
CA THR A 12 -5.69 3.63 16.47
C THR A 12 -5.56 4.36 15.14
N SER A 13 -5.87 3.71 14.01
CA SER A 13 -5.88 4.35 12.70
C SER A 13 -6.89 5.51 12.63
N PHE A 14 -8.10 5.30 13.15
CA PHE A 14 -9.15 6.30 13.17
C PHE A 14 -8.76 7.52 14.01
N LEU A 15 -8.23 7.30 15.22
CA LEU A 15 -7.79 8.38 16.10
C LEU A 15 -6.60 9.16 15.52
N LEU A 16 -5.64 8.46 14.90
CA LEU A 16 -4.52 9.11 14.23
C LEU A 16 -4.97 9.93 13.03
N CYS A 17 -5.88 9.42 12.21
CA CYS A 17 -6.46 10.18 11.11
C CYS A 17 -7.17 11.45 11.60
N LEU A 18 -8.02 11.35 12.62
CA LEU A 18 -8.69 12.51 13.20
C LEU A 18 -7.69 13.53 13.74
N GLY A 19 -6.67 13.07 14.47
CA GLY A 19 -5.62 13.95 15.01
C GLY A 19 -4.86 14.69 13.89
N LEU A 20 -4.47 13.99 12.83
CA LEU A 20 -3.76 14.59 11.70
C LEU A 20 -4.64 15.58 10.91
N ILE A 21 -5.92 15.28 10.71
CA ILE A 21 -6.87 16.21 10.08
C ILE A 21 -7.02 17.47 10.93
N PHE A 22 -7.09 17.33 12.26
CA PHE A 22 -7.20 18.46 13.16
C PHE A 22 -5.96 19.36 13.13
N LEU A 23 -4.75 18.74 13.13
CA LEU A 23 -3.49 19.48 13.03
C LEU A 23 -3.35 20.20 11.67
N ASP A 24 -3.75 19.55 10.59
CA ASP A 24 -3.70 20.12 9.24
C ASP A 24 -4.66 21.33 9.11
N LYS A 25 -5.84 21.24 9.74
CA LYS A 25 -6.79 22.34 9.81
C LYS A 25 -6.24 23.54 10.60
N GLN A 26 -5.60 23.29 11.74
CA GLN A 26 -4.95 24.36 12.52
C GLN A 26 -3.79 25.01 11.74
N ALA A 27 -2.98 24.21 11.05
CA ALA A 27 -1.89 24.72 10.21
C ALA A 27 -2.43 25.57 9.03
N ALA A 28 -3.54 25.17 8.43
CA ALA A 28 -4.19 25.95 7.37
C ALA A 28 -4.75 27.29 7.86
N GLU A 29 -5.28 27.34 9.07
CA GLU A 29 -5.80 28.57 9.71
C GLU A 29 -4.68 29.53 10.11
N SER A 30 -3.46 29.01 10.39
CA SER A 30 -2.29 29.84 10.72
C SER A 30 -1.59 30.47 9.49
N GLY A 31 -2.08 30.21 8.28
CA GLY A 31 -1.59 30.84 7.06
C GLY A 31 -0.27 30.30 6.49
N ASP A 32 0.29 29.25 7.10
CA ASP A 32 1.62 28.72 6.75
C ASP A 32 1.61 27.71 5.56
N VAL A 33 0.44 27.33 5.06
CA VAL A 33 0.32 26.30 4.03
C VAL A 33 -0.11 26.88 2.70
N ASN A 34 0.86 27.25 1.86
CA ASN A 34 0.66 27.56 0.45
C ASN A 34 0.33 26.29 -0.35
N LEU A 35 -0.93 25.89 -0.37
CA LEU A 35 -1.43 24.78 -1.17
C LEU A 35 -1.55 25.25 -2.63
N ARG A 36 -0.65 24.80 -3.49
CA ARG A 36 -0.82 25.01 -4.95
C ARG A 36 -1.83 24.01 -5.48
N PRO A 37 -2.88 24.45 -6.21
CA PRO A 37 -3.78 23.53 -6.89
C PRO A 37 -3.00 22.77 -7.96
N THR A 38 -3.00 21.44 -7.90
CA THR A 38 -2.51 20.61 -9.00
C THR A 38 -3.63 20.40 -10.03
N PRO A 39 -3.32 20.29 -11.34
CA PRO A 39 -4.33 20.12 -12.41
C PRO A 39 -5.25 18.91 -12.22
N GLN A 40 -4.87 17.97 -11.37
CA GLN A 40 -5.60 16.75 -11.07
C GLN A 40 -6.60 16.88 -9.91
N THR A 41 -6.59 17.98 -9.17
CA THR A 41 -7.51 18.20 -8.05
C THR A 41 -8.79 18.85 -8.55
N LEU A 42 -9.84 18.06 -8.71
CA LEU A 42 -11.22 18.54 -8.96
C LEU A 42 -11.83 19.29 -7.77
N HIS A 43 -11.12 19.39 -6.64
CA HIS A 43 -11.63 19.97 -5.41
C HIS A 43 -10.96 21.30 -5.05
N GLN A 44 -11.80 22.29 -4.71
CA GLN A 44 -11.39 23.61 -4.23
C GLN A 44 -10.96 23.64 -2.75
N LYS A 45 -11.09 22.53 -2.01
CA LYS A 45 -10.68 22.44 -0.61
C LYS A 45 -9.39 21.63 -0.45
N SER A 46 -8.49 22.12 0.39
CA SER A 46 -7.30 21.39 0.78
C SER A 46 -7.71 20.10 1.52
N ILE A 47 -7.27 18.97 0.98
CA ILE A 47 -7.47 17.66 1.60
C ILE A 47 -6.16 17.29 2.28
N SER A 48 -6.25 16.82 3.53
CA SER A 48 -5.08 16.33 4.27
C SER A 48 -4.43 15.15 3.55
N ARG A 49 -3.12 15.24 3.33
CA ARG A 49 -2.32 14.19 2.64
C ARG A 49 -1.67 13.21 3.60
N PHE A 50 -1.92 13.37 4.90
CA PHE A 50 -1.31 12.54 5.94
C PHE A 50 -2.00 11.19 6.19
N GLY A 51 -3.03 10.82 5.43
CA GLY A 51 -3.77 9.57 5.61
C GLY A 51 -2.88 8.32 5.56
N GLY A 52 -1.93 8.28 4.61
CA GLY A 52 -0.97 7.18 4.50
C GLY A 52 -0.07 7.02 5.73
N VAL A 53 0.32 8.13 6.36
CA VAL A 53 1.11 8.13 7.60
C VAL A 53 0.32 7.48 8.74
N ALA A 54 -0.96 7.83 8.90
CA ALA A 54 -1.82 7.24 9.92
C ALA A 54 -1.97 5.73 9.75
N VAL A 55 -2.14 5.26 8.52
CA VAL A 55 -2.26 3.83 8.21
C VAL A 55 -0.99 3.07 8.57
N ILE A 56 0.19 3.56 8.16
CA ILE A 56 1.46 2.90 8.45
C ILE A 56 1.77 2.89 9.94
N LEU A 57 1.58 4.02 10.63
CA LEU A 57 1.81 4.10 12.07
C LEU A 57 0.89 3.15 12.84
N SER A 58 -0.40 3.09 12.49
CA SER A 58 -1.34 2.18 13.16
C SER A 58 -1.01 0.72 12.87
N MET A 59 -0.66 0.36 11.63
CA MET A 59 -0.24 -0.98 11.27
C MET A 59 1.01 -1.41 12.04
N THR A 60 2.03 -0.55 12.08
CA THR A 60 3.27 -0.82 12.82
C THR A 60 2.99 -0.99 14.31
N LEU A 61 2.18 -0.12 14.91
CA LEU A 61 1.80 -0.19 16.30
C LEU A 61 1.09 -1.51 16.64
N VAL A 62 0.12 -1.91 15.83
CA VAL A 62 -0.61 -3.18 16.02
C VAL A 62 0.32 -4.38 15.93
N LEU A 63 1.24 -4.40 14.95
CA LEU A 63 2.20 -5.48 14.82
C LEU A 63 3.13 -5.57 16.05
N LEU A 64 3.60 -4.43 16.55
CA LEU A 64 4.42 -4.38 17.76
C LEU A 64 3.64 -4.83 19.00
N MET A 65 2.39 -4.37 19.17
CA MET A 65 1.52 -4.81 20.27
C MET A 65 1.23 -6.30 20.25
N ALA A 66 1.13 -6.88 19.06
CA ALA A 66 0.96 -8.32 18.87
C ALA A 66 2.27 -9.11 19.11
N GLY A 67 3.38 -8.45 19.45
CA GLY A 67 4.68 -9.08 19.68
C GLY A 67 5.39 -9.51 18.38
N TYR A 68 4.98 -8.99 17.25
CA TYR A 68 5.62 -9.26 15.98
C TYR A 68 6.84 -8.35 15.77
N GLY A 69 7.98 -8.97 15.44
CA GLY A 69 9.21 -8.29 15.10
C GLY A 69 9.85 -8.89 13.86
N TRP A 70 11.04 -8.43 13.50
CA TRP A 70 11.74 -8.87 12.30
C TRP A 70 11.91 -10.39 12.21
N ASN A 71 12.26 -11.04 13.31
CA ASN A 71 12.61 -12.47 13.32
C ASN A 71 11.41 -13.41 13.41
N ASN A 72 10.22 -12.91 13.75
CA ASN A 72 9.06 -13.75 14.06
C ASN A 72 7.81 -13.42 13.27
N SER A 73 7.87 -12.47 12.34
CA SER A 73 6.70 -12.09 11.55
C SER A 73 7.01 -11.73 10.11
N LEU A 74 6.47 -12.51 9.20
CA LEU A 74 6.47 -12.25 7.77
C LEU A 74 5.79 -10.90 7.45
N TYR A 75 4.71 -10.58 8.16
CA TYR A 75 3.97 -9.31 7.96
C TYR A 75 4.79 -8.09 8.33
N PHE A 76 5.57 -8.18 9.40
CA PHE A 76 6.45 -7.10 9.82
C PHE A 76 7.59 -6.87 8.82
N GLN A 77 8.20 -7.96 8.33
CA GLN A 77 9.22 -7.92 7.29
C GLN A 77 8.68 -7.33 5.98
N ALA A 78 7.49 -7.78 5.54
CA ALA A 78 6.82 -7.25 4.37
C ALA A 78 6.52 -5.74 4.51
N GLY A 79 6.05 -5.31 5.68
CA GLY A 79 5.82 -3.90 5.98
C GLY A 79 7.09 -3.04 5.83
N ILE A 80 8.23 -3.52 6.33
CA ILE A 80 9.50 -2.80 6.19
C ILE A 80 9.98 -2.76 4.73
N LEU A 81 9.83 -3.86 3.99
CA LEU A 81 10.23 -3.91 2.58
C LEU A 81 9.37 -3.03 1.66
N THR A 82 8.15 -2.66 2.09
CA THR A 82 7.32 -1.69 1.36
C THR A 82 7.62 -0.23 1.71
N MET A 83 8.47 0.05 2.72
CA MET A 83 8.80 1.43 3.12
C MET A 83 9.32 2.31 1.97
N PRO A 84 10.16 1.85 1.03
CA PRO A 84 10.56 2.68 -0.10
C PRO A 84 9.38 3.18 -0.94
N ALA A 85 8.35 2.33 -1.16
CA ALA A 85 7.16 2.74 -1.88
C ALA A 85 6.36 3.80 -1.12
N PHE A 86 6.24 3.66 0.20
CA PHE A 86 5.60 4.67 1.04
C PHE A 86 6.36 5.99 1.01
N LEU A 87 7.69 5.95 1.19
CA LEU A 87 8.51 7.17 1.21
C LEU A 87 8.42 7.95 -0.10
N ILE A 88 8.40 7.27 -1.24
CA ILE A 88 8.24 7.91 -2.55
C ILE A 88 6.87 8.59 -2.67
N GLY A 89 5.77 7.90 -2.30
CA GLY A 89 4.44 8.48 -2.30
C GLY A 89 4.35 9.69 -1.36
N PHE A 90 4.93 9.58 -0.18
CA PHE A 90 4.97 10.64 0.80
C PHE A 90 5.77 11.87 0.30
N MET A 91 6.92 11.66 -0.35
CA MET A 91 7.71 12.74 -0.95
C MET A 91 6.95 13.43 -2.09
N ASP A 92 6.24 12.68 -2.91
CA ASP A 92 5.41 13.22 -3.99
C ASP A 92 4.30 14.15 -3.43
N ASP A 93 3.70 13.77 -2.30
CA ASP A 93 2.71 14.59 -1.60
C ASP A 93 3.28 15.91 -1.04
N PHE A 94 4.57 15.96 -0.71
CA PHE A 94 5.27 17.17 -0.21
C PHE A 94 5.88 18.06 -1.28
N LYS A 95 5.37 18.02 -2.52
CA LYS A 95 5.75 18.93 -3.62
C LYS A 95 7.19 18.80 -4.13
N PHE A 96 7.82 17.65 -3.97
CA PHE A 96 9.14 17.42 -4.57
C PHE A 96 9.09 17.25 -6.10
N ASP A 97 7.91 17.38 -6.73
CA ASP A 97 7.69 17.34 -8.19
C ASP A 97 8.52 16.23 -8.87
N ILE A 98 8.41 15.01 -8.30
CA ILE A 98 9.23 13.87 -8.70
C ILE A 98 8.81 13.44 -10.11
N LYS A 99 9.74 13.48 -11.05
CA LYS A 99 9.46 13.00 -12.41
C LYS A 99 8.98 11.55 -12.39
N PRO A 100 7.95 11.19 -13.19
CA PRO A 100 7.40 9.83 -13.21
C PRO A 100 8.46 8.73 -13.39
N MET A 101 9.47 8.96 -14.22
CA MET A 101 10.57 8.01 -14.42
C MET A 101 11.41 7.77 -13.17
N ILE A 102 11.66 8.82 -12.39
CA ILE A 102 12.41 8.72 -11.13
C ILE A 102 11.59 7.89 -10.13
N ARG A 103 10.27 8.15 -10.05
CA ARG A 103 9.36 7.37 -9.20
C ARG A 103 9.39 5.88 -9.54
N LEU A 104 9.36 5.52 -10.83
CA LEU A 104 9.44 4.12 -11.27
C LEU A 104 10.74 3.45 -10.82
N VAL A 105 11.89 4.15 -10.98
CA VAL A 105 13.21 3.62 -10.59
C VAL A 105 13.27 3.38 -9.08
N PHE A 106 12.76 4.31 -8.28
CA PHE A 106 12.76 4.16 -6.82
C PHE A 106 11.78 3.11 -6.29
N LEU A 107 10.78 2.72 -7.09
CA LEU A 107 9.88 1.62 -6.75
C LEU A 107 10.46 0.24 -7.04
N LEU A 108 11.45 0.12 -7.94
CA LEU A 108 12.08 -1.16 -8.31
C LEU A 108 12.62 -1.99 -7.14
N PRO A 109 13.23 -1.42 -6.09
CA PRO A 109 13.74 -2.22 -4.96
C PRO A 109 12.65 -3.04 -4.27
N VAL A 110 11.40 -2.59 -4.28
CA VAL A 110 10.29 -3.27 -3.60
C VAL A 110 10.01 -4.66 -4.22
N PRO A 111 9.62 -4.79 -5.50
CA PRO A 111 9.38 -6.10 -6.10
C PRO A 111 10.63 -6.99 -6.13
N ILE A 112 11.83 -6.41 -6.31
CA ILE A 112 13.09 -7.16 -6.27
C ILE A 112 13.30 -7.78 -4.89
N ALA A 113 13.07 -7.02 -3.81
CA ALA A 113 13.17 -7.51 -2.46
C ALA A 113 12.14 -8.62 -2.18
N TYR A 114 10.91 -8.46 -2.65
CA TYR A 114 9.88 -9.50 -2.52
C TYR A 114 10.24 -10.78 -3.28
N PHE A 115 10.80 -10.64 -4.48
CA PHE A 115 11.20 -11.78 -5.29
C PHE A 115 12.27 -12.63 -4.61
N TYR A 116 13.35 -11.99 -4.13
CA TYR A 116 14.48 -12.72 -3.56
C TYR A 116 14.33 -13.06 -2.07
N TYR A 117 13.65 -12.22 -1.29
CA TYR A 117 13.53 -12.41 0.14
C TYR A 117 12.38 -13.35 0.53
N PHE A 118 11.24 -13.22 -0.16
CA PHE A 118 10.05 -14.05 0.11
C PHE A 118 9.84 -15.16 -0.91
N ASP A 119 10.73 -15.31 -1.88
CA ASP A 119 10.57 -16.21 -3.04
C ASP A 119 9.21 -16.01 -3.74
N LEU A 120 8.76 -14.75 -3.81
CA LEU A 120 7.49 -14.40 -4.42
C LEU A 120 7.62 -14.47 -5.94
N ARG A 121 7.22 -15.61 -6.52
CA ARG A 121 7.24 -15.86 -7.96
C ARG A 121 5.83 -16.06 -8.47
N VAL A 122 5.51 -15.43 -9.59
CA VAL A 122 4.31 -15.77 -10.34
C VAL A 122 4.69 -16.89 -11.30
N VAL A 123 4.32 -18.11 -10.96
CA VAL A 123 4.78 -19.33 -11.69
C VAL A 123 3.71 -19.80 -12.67
N ASN A 124 2.43 -19.55 -12.40
CA ASN A 124 1.34 -20.04 -13.21
C ASN A 124 0.19 -19.02 -13.27
N LEU A 125 -0.21 -18.68 -14.47
CA LEU A 125 -1.35 -17.81 -14.78
C LEU A 125 -2.46 -18.57 -15.52
N ASP A 126 -2.29 -19.89 -15.73
CA ASP A 126 -3.16 -20.74 -16.56
C ASP A 126 -3.28 -20.24 -18.02
N LEU A 127 -2.23 -19.60 -18.52
CA LEU A 127 -2.17 -19.03 -19.87
C LEU A 127 -1.21 -19.80 -20.80
N GLY A 128 -0.93 -21.06 -20.52
CA GLY A 128 -0.18 -21.98 -21.37
C GLY A 128 1.22 -21.47 -21.78
N VAL A 129 1.31 -20.78 -22.92
CA VAL A 129 2.61 -20.32 -23.45
C VAL A 129 3.28 -19.31 -22.51
N ILE A 130 2.51 -18.47 -21.83
CA ILE A 130 3.04 -17.45 -20.90
C ILE A 130 3.68 -18.12 -19.69
N ASP A 131 3.09 -19.22 -19.20
CA ASP A 131 3.60 -19.92 -18.03
C ASP A 131 5.01 -20.49 -18.28
N ASN A 132 5.26 -21.00 -19.47
CA ASN A 132 6.61 -21.45 -19.87
C ASN A 132 7.65 -20.32 -19.86
N PHE A 133 7.25 -19.08 -20.17
CA PHE A 133 8.14 -17.92 -20.08
C PHE A 133 8.40 -17.50 -18.63
N LEU A 134 7.42 -17.69 -17.72
CA LEU A 134 7.55 -17.36 -16.31
C LEU A 134 8.44 -18.37 -15.54
N GLU A 135 8.71 -19.55 -16.08
CA GLU A 135 9.73 -20.46 -15.53
C GLU A 135 11.15 -19.87 -15.64
N PHE A 136 11.37 -18.97 -16.60
CA PHE A 136 12.67 -18.30 -16.73
C PHE A 136 12.77 -17.15 -15.73
N GLU A 137 13.62 -17.30 -14.72
CA GLU A 137 13.73 -16.40 -13.57
C GLU A 137 13.80 -14.89 -13.92
N PRO A 138 14.60 -14.43 -14.91
CA PRO A 138 14.63 -13.03 -15.27
C PRO A 138 13.31 -12.50 -15.83
N LEU A 139 12.55 -13.32 -16.54
CA LEU A 139 11.21 -12.94 -17.05
C LEU A 139 10.19 -12.91 -15.93
N ALA A 140 10.23 -13.86 -14.98
CA ALA A 140 9.38 -13.84 -13.80
C ALA A 140 9.63 -12.59 -12.95
N LEU A 141 10.90 -12.22 -12.74
CA LEU A 141 11.26 -10.98 -12.04
C LEU A 141 10.76 -9.74 -12.78
N PHE A 142 10.97 -9.68 -14.11
CA PHE A 142 10.48 -8.56 -14.92
C PHE A 142 8.95 -8.43 -14.82
N PHE A 143 8.25 -9.55 -14.95
CA PHE A 143 6.79 -9.59 -14.82
C PHE A 143 6.31 -9.12 -13.45
N LEU A 144 6.95 -9.59 -12.37
CA LEU A 144 6.63 -9.15 -11.01
C LEU A 144 6.86 -7.65 -10.81
N CYS A 145 7.99 -7.13 -11.31
CA CYS A 145 8.28 -5.70 -11.27
C CYS A 145 7.22 -4.89 -12.02
N PHE A 146 6.88 -5.32 -13.23
CA PHE A 146 5.85 -4.68 -14.04
C PHE A 146 4.49 -4.70 -13.36
N ALA A 147 4.09 -5.83 -12.80
CA ALA A 147 2.79 -5.99 -12.13
C ALA A 147 2.70 -5.10 -10.87
N ILE A 148 3.69 -5.17 -9.97
CA ILE A 148 3.66 -4.41 -8.70
C ILE A 148 3.77 -2.91 -8.97
N ILE A 149 4.72 -2.46 -9.79
CA ILE A 149 4.91 -1.05 -10.09
C ILE A 149 3.73 -0.50 -10.88
N GLY A 150 3.21 -1.28 -11.83
CA GLY A 150 2.00 -0.94 -12.59
C GLY A 150 0.80 -0.76 -11.69
N MET A 151 0.58 -1.67 -10.73
CA MET A 151 -0.50 -1.60 -9.75
C MET A 151 -0.38 -0.37 -8.83
N ILE A 152 0.81 -0.07 -8.30
CA ILE A 152 1.06 1.11 -7.47
C ILE A 152 0.73 2.40 -8.24
N ASN A 153 1.16 2.49 -9.52
CA ASN A 153 0.85 3.65 -10.35
C ASN A 153 -0.63 3.73 -10.73
N ALA A 154 -1.28 2.60 -11.00
CA ALA A 154 -2.72 2.56 -11.28
C ALA A 154 -3.52 3.04 -10.07
N PHE A 155 -3.20 2.61 -8.87
CA PHE A 155 -3.85 3.09 -7.65
C PHE A 155 -3.65 4.58 -7.41
N ASN A 156 -2.47 5.10 -7.70
CA ASN A 156 -2.22 6.55 -7.61
C ASN A 156 -3.05 7.36 -8.63
N LEU A 157 -3.32 6.80 -9.82
CA LEU A 157 -4.20 7.44 -10.82
C LEU A 157 -5.68 7.39 -10.41
N ILE A 158 -6.12 6.30 -9.80
CA ILE A 158 -7.51 6.10 -9.35
C ILE A 158 -7.84 7.02 -8.17
N ASP A 159 -6.86 7.39 -7.35
CA ASP A 159 -7.06 8.24 -6.16
C ASP A 159 -7.42 9.71 -6.48
N GLY A 160 -7.58 10.05 -7.76
CA GLY A 160 -8.02 11.38 -8.20
C GLY A 160 -9.46 11.78 -7.81
N ILE A 161 -10.30 10.84 -7.39
CA ILE A 161 -11.70 11.07 -7.00
C ILE A 161 -11.92 10.59 -5.57
N ASN A 162 -12.52 11.43 -4.72
CA ASN A 162 -12.75 11.15 -3.30
C ASN A 162 -13.44 9.81 -3.05
N GLY A 163 -12.76 8.92 -2.32
CA GLY A 163 -13.28 7.62 -1.89
C GLY A 163 -13.27 6.53 -2.95
N GLN A 164 -12.89 6.81 -4.20
CA GLN A 164 -12.86 5.81 -5.26
C GLN A 164 -11.84 4.72 -4.98
N LEU A 165 -10.61 5.09 -4.61
CA LEU A 165 -9.55 4.13 -4.24
C LEU A 165 -9.99 3.26 -3.06
N VAL A 166 -10.56 3.87 -2.01
CA VAL A 166 -11.01 3.14 -0.81
C VAL A 166 -12.12 2.15 -1.15
N SER A 167 -13.10 2.55 -1.95
CA SER A 167 -14.19 1.66 -2.40
C SER A 167 -13.66 0.49 -3.21
N TYR A 168 -12.68 0.74 -4.09
CA TYR A 168 -12.04 -0.29 -4.90
C TYR A 168 -11.26 -1.28 -4.04
N LEU A 169 -10.47 -0.80 -3.10
CA LEU A 169 -9.72 -1.65 -2.15
C LEU A 169 -10.64 -2.49 -1.27
N ILE A 170 -11.72 -1.92 -0.76
CA ILE A 170 -12.71 -2.68 0.03
C ILE A 170 -13.31 -3.80 -0.83
N SER A 171 -13.68 -3.52 -2.08
CA SER A 171 -14.26 -4.51 -2.98
C SER A 171 -13.29 -5.66 -3.27
N ILE A 172 -12.00 -5.35 -3.52
CA ILE A 172 -10.96 -6.37 -3.74
C ILE A 172 -10.76 -7.21 -2.47
N LEU A 173 -10.63 -6.57 -1.31
CA LEU A 173 -10.41 -7.28 -0.05
C LEU A 173 -11.60 -8.18 0.32
N LEU A 174 -12.82 -7.75 0.07
CA LEU A 174 -14.03 -8.58 0.27
C LEU A 174 -14.02 -9.77 -0.68
N ALA A 175 -13.73 -9.56 -1.96
CA ALA A 175 -13.66 -10.64 -2.94
C ALA A 175 -12.59 -11.68 -2.56
N LEU A 176 -11.39 -11.22 -2.17
CA LEU A 176 -10.31 -12.10 -1.70
C LEU A 176 -10.71 -12.87 -0.43
N ASN A 177 -11.37 -12.21 0.53
CA ASN A 177 -11.84 -12.88 1.74
C ASN A 177 -12.84 -13.99 1.41
N ILE A 178 -13.81 -13.71 0.54
CA ILE A 178 -14.79 -14.72 0.10
C ILE A 178 -14.06 -15.87 -0.60
N CYS A 179 -13.18 -15.57 -1.53
CA CYS A 179 -12.40 -16.58 -2.23
C CYS A 179 -11.61 -17.48 -1.26
N LEU A 180 -10.88 -16.90 -0.31
CA LEU A 180 -10.10 -17.65 0.68
C LEU A 180 -10.98 -18.50 1.62
N LEU A 181 -12.18 -18.03 1.98
CA LEU A 181 -13.11 -18.79 2.80
C LEU A 181 -13.61 -20.06 2.08
N TYR A 182 -13.82 -19.96 0.75
CA TYR A 182 -14.28 -21.12 -0.04
C TYR A 182 -13.15 -22.06 -0.47
N THR A 183 -11.92 -21.56 -0.56
CA THR A 183 -10.75 -22.36 -0.97
C THR A 183 -9.93 -22.89 0.21
N SER A 184 -10.23 -22.48 1.44
CA SER A 184 -9.58 -23.01 2.63
C SER A 184 -10.00 -24.47 2.86
N PRO A 185 -9.03 -25.43 2.97
CA PRO A 185 -9.36 -26.82 3.25
C PRO A 185 -10.17 -26.93 4.56
N SER A 186 -11.26 -27.70 4.50
CA SER A 186 -12.07 -27.95 5.69
C SER A 186 -11.23 -28.64 6.76
N PRO A 187 -11.32 -28.25 8.04
CA PRO A 187 -10.64 -28.98 9.13
C PRO A 187 -11.11 -30.42 9.33
N ARG A 188 -11.91 -30.96 8.44
CA ARG A 188 -12.50 -32.29 8.49
C ARG A 188 -11.95 -33.29 7.45
N ASP A 189 -10.98 -32.84 6.61
CA ASP A 189 -10.27 -33.69 5.66
C ASP A 189 -8.84 -34.07 6.22
#